data_16dbc73dac8170233e6804afce3ae2aa
#
_entry.id   16dbc73dac8170233e6804afce3ae2aa
#
_cell.length_a   1.000
_cell.length_b   1.000
_cell.length_c   1.000
_cell.angle_alpha   90.00
_cell.angle_beta   90.00
_cell.angle_gamma   90.00
#
_symmetry.space_group_name_H-M   'P 1'
#
loop_
_entity.id
_entity.type
_entity.pdbx_description
1 polymer ?
#
loop_
_entity_poly.entity_id
_entity_poly.type
_entity_poly.pdbx_seq_one_letter_code
_entity_poly.pdbx_strand_id
1 'polypeptide(L)'
;MTAPAAKAVSKAAPIWITGRLAIDPAEIHESFIRAAGPGGQHVNTTSSAVQLRFDVRQSPSLPDDVRARLERLAGHRLTRDGVLVLHAQGQRSQKRNREEALARLVELVRAAARPP
;
A
#
# COMPACT_ATOMS: atom_id res chain seq x y z
N MET A 1 -2.87 -25.44 -10.47
CA MET A 1 -2.57 -25.09 -10.12
C MET A 1 -2.18 -24.16 -9.96
N THR A 2 -2.12 -23.76 -10.09
CA THR A 2 -1.70 -23.12 -10.04
C THR A 2 -1.40 -22.15 -9.44
N ALA A 3 -1.60 -21.61 -9.46
CA ALA A 3 -1.38 -20.61 -8.73
C ALA A 3 -0.36 -20.60 -7.85
N PRO A 4 0.25 -21.30 -7.92
CA PRO A 4 1.28 -21.44 -7.12
C PRO A 4 2.07 -20.29 -6.82
N ALA A 5 2.29 -19.57 -7.74
CA ALA A 5 3.13 -18.48 -7.54
C ALA A 5 2.73 -17.73 -6.34
N ALA A 6 1.55 -17.55 -6.22
CA ALA A 6 1.10 -16.74 -5.18
C ALA A 6 1.52 -17.24 -3.87
N LYS A 7 1.62 -18.46 -3.79
CA LYS A 7 1.95 -18.97 -2.60
C LYS A 7 3.26 -18.61 -2.18
N ALA A 8 4.13 -18.76 -2.97
CA ALA A 8 5.46 -18.54 -2.63
C ALA A 8 5.66 -17.26 -1.93
N VAL A 9 4.89 -16.33 -2.25
CA VAL A 9 5.09 -15.07 -1.69
C VAL A 9 4.60 -14.93 -0.32
N SER A 10 3.72 -15.74 0.06
CA SER A 10 3.13 -15.57 1.32
C SER A 10 3.92 -15.99 2.47
N LYS A 11 5.20 -16.00 2.35
CA LYS A 11 6.02 -16.32 3.46
C LYS A 11 5.93 -15.23 4.47
N ALA A 12 5.61 -14.06 4.07
CA ALA A 12 5.49 -12.97 5.01
C ALA A 12 4.21 -13.13 5.81
N ALA A 13 4.25 -12.72 7.04
CA ALA A 13 3.08 -12.81 7.88
C ALA A 13 2.00 -11.87 7.39
N PRO A 14 0.75 -12.20 7.61
CA PRO A 14 -0.34 -11.32 7.20
C PRO A 14 -0.26 -10.01 7.95
N ILE A 15 -0.74 -8.97 7.32
CA ILE A 15 -0.79 -7.66 7.93
C ILE A 15 -2.16 -7.51 8.56
N TRP A 16 -2.20 -7.57 9.87
CA TRP A 16 -3.47 -7.50 10.58
C TRP A 16 -3.98 -6.09 10.69
N ILE A 17 -5.20 -5.89 10.24
CA ILE A 17 -5.85 -4.59 10.30
C ILE A 17 -6.71 -4.53 11.56
N THR A 18 -7.53 -5.56 11.75
CA THR A 18 -8.33 -5.69 12.97
C THR A 18 -8.22 -7.15 13.38
N GLY A 19 -8.89 -7.53 14.42
CA GLY A 19 -8.86 -8.92 14.87
C GLY A 19 -9.46 -9.88 13.86
N ARG A 20 -10.18 -9.38 12.88
CA ARG A 20 -10.83 -10.23 11.89
C ARG A 20 -10.39 -9.99 10.46
N LEU A 21 -9.64 -8.95 10.22
CA LEU A 21 -9.29 -8.56 8.87
C LEU A 21 -7.79 -8.44 8.73
N ALA A 22 -7.23 -9.18 7.81
CA ALA A 22 -5.81 -9.11 7.52
C ALA A 22 -5.60 -9.02 6.02
N ILE A 23 -4.52 -8.40 5.59
CA ILE A 23 -4.16 -8.29 4.20
C ILE A 23 -2.92 -9.11 3.96
N ASP A 24 -2.92 -9.84 2.85
CA ASP A 24 -1.75 -10.61 2.45
C ASP A 24 -0.70 -9.64 1.92
N PRO A 25 0.52 -9.67 2.43
CA PRO A 25 1.57 -8.78 1.92
C PRO A 25 1.78 -8.90 0.42
N ALA A 26 1.45 -10.03 -0.17
CA ALA A 26 1.60 -10.22 -1.60
C ALA A 26 0.69 -9.28 -2.41
N GLU A 27 -0.33 -8.73 -1.78
CA GLU A 27 -1.24 -7.80 -2.46
C GLU A 27 -0.66 -6.39 -2.52
N ILE A 28 0.41 -6.14 -1.80
CA ILE A 28 0.99 -4.80 -1.74
C ILE A 28 2.25 -4.75 -2.56
N HIS A 29 2.32 -3.80 -3.48
CA HIS A 29 3.47 -3.66 -4.35
C HIS A 29 4.20 -2.38 -3.98
N GLU A 30 5.48 -2.51 -3.70
CA GLU A 30 6.30 -1.38 -3.32
C GLU A 30 7.27 -1.04 -4.42
N SER A 31 7.47 0.22 -4.66
CA SER A 31 8.54 0.65 -5.55
C SER A 31 9.23 1.85 -4.96
N PHE A 32 10.49 2.00 -5.27
CA PHE A 32 11.27 3.10 -4.77
C PHE A 32 11.37 4.14 -5.88
N ILE A 33 11.09 5.38 -5.53
CA ILE A 33 11.04 6.43 -6.50
C ILE A 33 12.19 7.37 -6.26
N ARG A 34 12.94 7.69 -7.31
CA ARG A 34 13.97 8.65 -7.17
C ARG A 34 13.40 10.01 -7.35
N ALA A 35 13.86 10.92 -6.54
CA ALA A 35 13.46 12.28 -6.68
C ALA A 35 14.20 12.80 -7.90
N ALA A 36 13.58 12.82 -8.99
CA ALA A 36 14.24 13.16 -10.20
C ALA A 36 14.22 14.62 -10.49
N GLY A 37 14.86 15.39 -9.78
CA GLY A 37 14.88 16.81 -10.05
C GLY A 37 15.75 17.09 -11.23
N PRO A 38 15.49 18.15 -11.92
CA PRO A 38 16.27 18.53 -13.06
C PRO A 38 17.69 18.86 -12.69
N GLY A 39 17.91 19.28 -11.53
CA GLY A 39 19.21 19.67 -11.12
C GLY A 39 20.17 18.55 -11.14
N GLY A 40 19.73 17.46 -10.74
CA GLY A 40 20.53 16.31 -10.80
C GLY A 40 21.64 16.12 -9.85
N GLN A 41 22.37 17.08 -9.60
CA GLN A 41 23.53 16.90 -8.81
C GLN A 41 23.26 16.48 -7.41
N HIS A 42 22.25 16.98 -6.82
CA HIS A 42 22.01 16.65 -5.44
C HIS A 42 20.92 15.69 -5.22
N VAL A 43 20.25 15.40 -6.22
CA VAL A 43 19.08 14.64 -6.09
C VAL A 43 19.29 13.23 -5.72
N ASN A 44 20.25 12.67 -6.20
CA ASN A 44 20.49 11.30 -6.02
C ASN A 44 20.72 10.91 -4.62
N THR A 45 21.08 11.79 -3.82
CA THR A 45 21.46 11.42 -2.48
C THR A 45 20.30 11.01 -1.66
N THR A 46 19.12 11.26 -2.09
CA THR A 46 18.02 10.98 -1.25
C THR A 46 16.91 10.26 -1.94
N SER A 47 17.24 9.31 -2.71
CA SER A 47 16.20 8.60 -3.34
C SER A 47 15.61 7.60 -2.39
N SER A 48 14.93 8.10 -1.39
CA SER A 48 14.34 7.24 -0.39
C SER A 48 12.82 7.21 -0.46
N ALA A 49 12.25 7.86 -1.44
CA ALA A 49 10.80 7.89 -1.57
C ALA A 49 10.26 6.50 -1.94
N VAL A 50 9.11 6.19 -1.42
CA VAL A 50 8.49 4.89 -1.63
C VAL A 50 7.07 5.08 -2.12
N GLN A 51 6.67 4.28 -3.08
CA GLN A 51 5.30 4.24 -3.54
C GLN A 51 4.73 2.86 -3.20
N LEU A 52 3.57 2.86 -2.56
CA LEU A 52 2.86 1.63 -2.28
C LEU A 52 1.63 1.58 -3.16
N ARG A 53 1.36 0.42 -3.73
CA ARG A 53 0.16 0.21 -4.52
C ARG A 53 -0.58 -0.99 -3.97
N PHE A 54 -1.87 -0.83 -3.76
CA PHE A 54 -2.71 -1.89 -3.24
C PHE A 54 -4.00 -1.90 -4.06
N ASP A 55 -4.26 -3.01 -4.72
CA ASP A 55 -5.44 -3.10 -5.60
C ASP A 55 -6.67 -3.37 -4.75
N VAL A 56 -7.37 -2.32 -4.39
CA VAL A 56 -8.54 -2.41 -3.54
C VAL A 56 -9.65 -3.18 -4.23
N ARG A 57 -9.85 -2.90 -5.50
CA ARG A 57 -10.97 -3.48 -6.22
C ARG A 57 -10.84 -4.99 -6.37
N GLN A 58 -9.63 -5.47 -6.54
CA GLN A 58 -9.40 -6.88 -6.77
C GLN A 58 -8.95 -7.64 -5.52
N SER A 59 -8.83 -6.98 -4.40
CA SER A 59 -8.27 -7.62 -3.22
C SER A 59 -9.18 -8.72 -2.71
N PRO A 60 -8.67 -9.93 -2.59
CA PRO A 60 -9.46 -11.02 -2.02
C PRO A 60 -9.56 -10.92 -0.51
N SER A 61 -8.80 -10.05 0.11
CA SER A 61 -8.82 -9.91 1.56
C SER A 61 -9.94 -9.03 2.07
N LEU A 62 -10.50 -8.18 1.20
CA LEU A 62 -11.47 -7.20 1.65
C LEU A 62 -12.91 -7.65 1.46
N PRO A 63 -13.71 -7.63 2.52
CA PRO A 63 -15.15 -7.84 2.35
C PRO A 63 -15.71 -6.71 1.49
N ASP A 64 -16.82 -6.97 0.84
CA ASP A 64 -17.41 -6.00 -0.10
C ASP A 64 -17.72 -4.65 0.54
N ASP A 65 -18.23 -4.65 1.75
CA ASP A 65 -18.58 -3.39 2.40
C ASP A 65 -17.33 -2.61 2.78
N VAL A 66 -16.29 -3.29 3.20
CA VAL A 66 -15.03 -2.63 3.54
C VAL A 66 -14.42 -2.07 2.27
N ARG A 67 -14.48 -2.83 1.18
CA ARG A 67 -13.92 -2.39 -0.09
C ARG A 67 -14.61 -1.10 -0.53
N ALA A 68 -15.92 -1.06 -0.49
CA ALA A 68 -16.64 0.12 -0.92
C ALA A 68 -16.30 1.33 -0.06
N ARG A 69 -16.19 1.15 1.23
CA ARG A 69 -15.85 2.27 2.10
C ARG A 69 -14.41 2.73 1.86
N LEU A 70 -13.52 1.78 1.62
CA LEU A 70 -12.12 2.13 1.39
C LEU A 70 -11.97 2.92 0.09
N GLU A 71 -12.72 2.55 -0.94
CA GLU A 71 -12.65 3.30 -2.19
C GLU A 71 -13.07 4.74 -1.97
N ARG A 72 -14.07 4.96 -1.13
CA ARG A 72 -14.48 6.33 -0.85
C ARG A 72 -13.45 7.07 -0.01
N LEU A 73 -12.92 6.42 1.00
CA LEU A 73 -11.94 7.05 1.87
C LEU A 73 -10.65 7.40 1.13
N ALA A 74 -10.27 6.58 0.16
CA ALA A 74 -9.04 6.81 -0.57
C ALA A 74 -9.11 8.08 -1.42
N GLY A 75 -10.28 8.41 -1.91
CA GLY A 75 -10.45 9.63 -2.68
C GLY A 75 -9.54 9.69 -3.88
N HIS A 76 -8.83 10.79 -4.01
CA HIS A 76 -7.97 11.00 -5.17
C HIS A 76 -6.76 10.05 -5.22
N ARG A 77 -6.50 9.35 -4.15
CA ARG A 77 -5.40 8.39 -4.16
C ARG A 77 -5.79 7.09 -4.84
N LEU A 78 -7.04 6.94 -5.21
CA LEU A 78 -7.51 5.74 -5.88
C LEU A 78 -7.51 5.98 -7.39
N THR A 79 -6.89 5.07 -8.14
CA THR A 79 -6.88 5.20 -9.59
C THR A 79 -8.22 4.78 -10.15
N ARG A 80 -8.41 4.99 -11.43
CA ARG A 80 -9.64 4.57 -12.08
C ARG A 80 -9.83 3.07 -12.01
N ASP A 81 -8.73 2.34 -11.97
CA ASP A 81 -8.79 0.89 -11.91
C ASP A 81 -9.02 0.37 -10.49
N GLY A 82 -9.14 1.25 -9.53
CA GLY A 82 -9.39 0.82 -8.16
C GLY A 82 -8.15 0.47 -7.39
N VAL A 83 -7.01 1.02 -7.78
CA VAL A 83 -5.75 0.78 -7.08
C VAL A 83 -5.45 1.99 -6.20
N LEU A 84 -5.21 1.72 -4.93
CA LEU A 84 -4.84 2.77 -3.99
C LEU A 84 -3.34 2.98 -4.08
N VAL A 85 -2.92 4.22 -4.26
CA VAL A 85 -1.51 4.56 -4.39
C VAL A 85 -1.12 5.53 -3.29
N LEU A 86 -0.14 5.15 -2.51
CA LEU A 86 0.35 5.98 -1.43
C LEU A 86 1.83 6.27 -1.61
N HIS A 87 2.23 7.47 -1.28
CA HIS A 87 3.62 7.87 -1.37
C HIS A 87 4.12 8.29 0.00
N ALA A 88 5.35 8.00 0.29
CA ALA A 88 5.99 8.48 1.51
C ALA A 88 7.41 8.89 1.16
N GLN A 89 7.77 10.11 1.50
CA GLN A 89 9.12 10.61 1.21
C GLN A 89 9.62 11.57 2.28
N GLY A 90 8.97 11.62 3.40
CA GLY A 90 9.36 12.55 4.45
C GLY A 90 10.57 12.10 5.26
N GLN A 91 10.97 10.87 5.14
CA GLN A 91 12.09 10.36 5.90
C GLN A 91 13.30 10.20 5.01
N ARG A 92 14.47 10.17 5.61
CA ARG A 92 15.68 9.95 4.85
C ARG A 92 15.89 8.49 4.49
N SER A 93 15.32 7.61 5.26
CA SER A 93 15.53 6.18 5.10
C SER A 93 14.38 5.59 4.27
N GLN A 94 14.73 4.78 3.29
CA GLN A 94 13.72 4.07 2.52
C GLN A 94 12.91 3.19 3.43
N LYS A 95 13.56 2.56 4.40
CA LYS A 95 12.87 1.69 5.31
C LYS A 95 11.82 2.45 6.09
N ARG A 96 12.13 3.64 6.56
CA ARG A 96 11.16 4.42 7.30
C ARG A 96 10.03 4.92 6.43
N ASN A 97 10.33 5.29 5.19
CA ASN A 97 9.28 5.71 4.28
C ASN A 97 8.35 4.55 3.97
N ARG A 98 8.90 3.36 3.82
CA ARG A 98 8.11 2.19 3.58
C ARG A 98 7.19 1.91 4.76
N GLU A 99 7.73 2.00 5.95
CA GLU A 99 6.94 1.78 7.17
C GLU A 99 5.83 2.82 7.29
N GLU A 100 6.14 4.05 6.94
CA GLU A 100 5.15 5.11 7.00
C GLU A 100 4.03 4.87 5.99
N ALA A 101 4.37 4.51 4.77
CA ALA A 101 3.38 4.24 3.75
C ALA A 101 2.50 3.06 4.16
N LEU A 102 3.10 2.03 4.73
CA LEU A 102 2.35 0.88 5.16
C LEU A 102 1.43 1.24 6.32
N ALA A 103 1.89 2.06 7.23
CA ALA A 103 1.07 2.49 8.34
C ALA A 103 -0.15 3.28 7.85
N ARG A 104 0.04 4.10 6.83
CA ARG A 104 -1.09 4.85 6.28
C ARG A 104 -2.10 3.91 5.63
N LEU A 105 -1.61 2.89 4.96
CA LEU A 105 -2.49 1.92 4.34
C LEU A 105 -3.30 1.21 5.43
N VAL A 106 -2.64 0.79 6.48
CA VAL A 106 -3.31 0.09 7.58
C VAL A 106 -4.37 0.99 8.20
N GLU A 107 -4.06 2.26 8.39
CA GLU A 107 -5.02 3.17 8.96
C GLU A 107 -6.23 3.39 8.08
N LEU A 108 -6.02 3.51 6.79
CA LEU A 108 -7.13 3.68 5.86
C LEU A 108 -8.03 2.45 5.85
N VAL A 109 -7.43 1.28 5.82
CA VAL A 109 -8.21 0.05 5.79
C VAL A 109 -8.94 -0.13 7.12
N ARG A 110 -8.28 0.23 8.21
CA ARG A 110 -8.90 0.11 9.52
C ARG A 110 -10.11 1.04 9.63
N ALA A 111 -9.99 2.24 9.10
CA ALA A 111 -11.10 3.17 9.10
C ALA A 111 -12.25 2.64 8.24
N ALA A 112 -11.92 2.02 7.12
CA ALA A 112 -12.92 1.45 6.25
C ALA A 112 -13.61 0.24 6.87
N ALA A 113 -12.91 -0.44 7.75
CA ALA A 113 -13.46 -1.63 8.40
C ALA A 113 -14.49 -1.29 9.47
N ARG A 114 -14.54 -0.03 9.89
CA ARG A 114 -15.52 0.38 10.87
C ARG A 114 -16.84 0.65 10.19
N PRO A 115 -17.93 0.07 10.65
CA PRO A 115 -19.22 0.39 10.07
C PRO A 115 -19.59 1.82 10.45
N PRO A 116 -20.39 2.48 9.66
CA PRO A 116 -20.80 3.86 9.96
C PRO A 116 -21.68 3.95 11.18
#